data_782334c0eda0ef9c9eaa4ca6e5efa6fd
#
_entry.id   782334c0eda0ef9c9eaa4ca6e5efa6fd
#
_cell.length_a   1.000
_cell.length_b   1.000
_cell.length_c   1.000
_cell.angle_alpha   90.00
_cell.angle_beta   90.00
_cell.angle_gamma   90.00
#
_symmetry.space_group_name_H-M   'P 1'
#
loop_
_entity.id
_entity.type
_entity.pdbx_description
1 polymer ?
#
loop_
_entity_poly.entity_id
_entity_poly.type
_entity_poly.pdbx_seq_one_letter_code
_entity_poly.pdbx_strand_id
1 'polypeptide(L)'
;IPFWHATKFKAMLEWPDRMDLWDRWEELYRNDGEAVAQAFYLANKDEMERGAVTSWAARGVLALMKIRARDGYATFDSEYQNDPVSGEDAPFAKSMKFWNDLPSDLVYFGALDPSLGKAGASRDPSAIIIGGYQRETGKLYVVEAQIKKRLPDLIIEDVIRLHRQYRCKLWFVETVQFQEFLKDELVKRSAARGIPVPARAVKPVSDKLLRIETLQPHMANGLILLNESQQTLIQQFRHFPKADHDDGPDAVHMLWSGAVANCVPIEWQSPTDNDFDDEIKSKWSR
;
A
#
# COMPACT_ATOMS: atom_id res chain seq x y z
N ILE A 1 39.65 5.57 7.58
CA ILE A 1 40.79 4.80 8.06
C ILE A 1 40.85 3.54 7.19
N PRO A 2 41.91 3.33 6.38
CA PRO A 2 41.92 2.37 5.28
C PRO A 2 42.02 0.89 5.70
N PHE A 3 42.00 0.56 7.00
CA PHE A 3 42.19 -0.81 7.51
C PHE A 3 40.99 -1.38 8.27
N TRP A 4 39.84 -0.69 8.30
CA TRP A 4 38.65 -1.18 8.98
C TRP A 4 37.62 -1.68 7.96
N HIS A 5 37.27 -2.96 8.07
CA HIS A 5 36.14 -3.55 7.34
C HIS A 5 34.93 -3.58 8.27
N ALA A 6 33.90 -2.80 7.97
CA ALA A 6 32.63 -2.86 8.68
C ALA A 6 31.78 -3.98 8.10
N THR A 7 31.37 -4.94 8.93
CA THR A 7 30.45 -6.01 8.56
C THR A 7 29.13 -5.78 9.31
N LYS A 8 28.03 -5.69 8.59
CA LYS A 8 26.69 -5.60 9.17
C LYS A 8 26.08 -7.00 9.28
N PHE A 9 25.59 -7.36 10.45
CA PHE A 9 24.84 -8.58 10.68
C PHE A 9 23.40 -8.21 11.01
N LYS A 10 22.46 -8.66 10.17
CA LYS A 10 21.02 -8.52 10.41
C LYS A 10 20.54 -9.72 11.22
N ALA A 11 19.67 -9.52 12.20
CA ALA A 11 19.07 -10.63 12.95
C ALA A 11 18.09 -11.43 12.08
N MET A 12 17.32 -10.74 11.24
CA MET A 12 16.45 -11.30 10.20
C MET A 12 17.14 -11.10 8.86
N LEU A 13 17.58 -12.18 8.21
CA LEU A 13 18.22 -12.15 6.89
C LEU A 13 17.18 -12.09 5.77
N GLU A 14 16.12 -12.90 5.90
CA GLU A 14 14.96 -12.89 5.01
C GLU A 14 13.69 -12.78 5.86
N TRP A 15 12.78 -11.90 5.46
CA TRP A 15 11.51 -11.70 6.13
C TRP A 15 10.51 -12.80 5.75
N PRO A 16 9.54 -13.13 6.63
CA PRO A 16 8.45 -14.05 6.29
C PRO A 16 7.66 -13.58 5.06
N ASP A 17 7.25 -14.52 4.22
CA ASP A 17 6.41 -14.25 3.05
C ASP A 17 5.04 -13.66 3.41
N ARG A 18 4.53 -13.99 4.61
CA ARG A 18 3.20 -13.64 5.10
C ARG A 18 3.28 -12.65 6.27
N MET A 19 3.84 -11.46 6.00
CA MET A 19 3.89 -10.38 6.98
C MET A 19 2.48 -9.94 7.43
N ASP A 20 1.46 -10.10 6.59
CA ASP A 20 0.07 -9.86 6.94
C ASP A 20 -0.43 -10.70 8.14
N LEU A 21 0.07 -11.93 8.29
CA LEU A 21 -0.23 -12.77 9.47
C LEU A 21 0.52 -12.28 10.71
N TRP A 22 1.72 -11.73 10.54
CA TRP A 22 2.49 -11.14 11.62
C TRP A 22 1.89 -9.80 12.07
N ASP A 23 1.36 -8.99 11.16
CA ASP A 23 0.63 -7.77 11.51
C ASP A 23 -0.62 -8.12 12.35
N ARG A 24 -1.36 -9.17 11.94
CA ARG A 24 -2.51 -9.65 12.73
C ARG A 24 -2.08 -10.23 14.09
N TRP A 25 -0.99 -10.98 14.12
CA TRP A 25 -0.42 -11.52 15.36
C TRP A 25 -0.03 -10.39 16.33
N GLU A 26 0.58 -9.34 15.84
CA GLU A 26 0.98 -8.19 16.64
C GLU A 26 -0.24 -7.42 17.18
N GLU A 27 -1.28 -7.27 16.38
CA GLU A 27 -2.55 -6.68 16.82
C GLU A 27 -3.14 -7.48 18.01
N LEU A 28 -3.21 -8.81 17.88
CA LEU A 28 -3.66 -9.69 18.97
C LEU A 28 -2.73 -9.61 20.18
N TYR A 29 -1.42 -9.54 19.97
CA TYR A 29 -0.43 -9.43 21.05
C TYR A 29 -0.62 -8.15 21.87
N ARG A 30 -0.91 -7.03 21.22
CA ARG A 30 -1.09 -5.72 21.86
C ARG A 30 -2.46 -5.56 22.51
N ASN A 31 -3.52 -6.06 21.87
CA ASN A 31 -4.90 -5.80 22.29
C ASN A 31 -5.47 -6.92 23.17
N ASP A 32 -5.17 -8.18 22.85
CA ASP A 32 -5.78 -9.36 23.49
C ASP A 32 -4.79 -10.15 24.36
N GLY A 33 -3.52 -9.78 24.32
CA GLY A 33 -2.46 -10.34 25.15
C GLY A 33 -1.70 -11.52 24.53
N GLU A 34 -0.59 -11.87 25.18
CA GLU A 34 0.36 -12.85 24.66
C GLU A 34 -0.23 -14.25 24.43
N ALA A 35 -1.15 -14.70 25.30
CA ALA A 35 -1.74 -16.03 25.20
C ALA A 35 -2.58 -16.19 23.91
N VAL A 36 -3.37 -15.18 23.54
CA VAL A 36 -4.19 -15.17 22.32
C VAL A 36 -3.30 -15.13 21.08
N ALA A 37 -2.30 -14.25 21.09
CA ALA A 37 -1.33 -14.16 20.00
C ALA A 37 -0.53 -15.47 19.82
N GLN A 38 -0.17 -16.15 20.93
CA GLN A 38 0.51 -17.42 20.87
C GLN A 38 -0.36 -18.53 20.27
N ALA A 39 -1.64 -18.58 20.62
CA ALA A 39 -2.60 -19.52 20.02
C ALA A 39 -2.74 -19.30 18.51
N PHE A 40 -2.85 -18.04 18.09
CA PHE A 40 -2.90 -17.66 16.68
C PHE A 40 -1.62 -18.10 15.94
N TYR A 41 -0.45 -17.83 16.52
CA TYR A 41 0.83 -18.26 15.95
C TYR A 41 0.89 -19.78 15.79
N LEU A 42 0.52 -20.55 16.81
CA LEU A 42 0.58 -22.01 16.75
C LEU A 42 -0.34 -22.58 15.66
N ALA A 43 -1.51 -21.97 15.44
CA ALA A 43 -2.46 -22.37 14.41
C ALA A 43 -1.96 -22.06 12.98
N ASN A 44 -1.06 -21.09 12.81
CA ASN A 44 -0.61 -20.62 11.50
C ASN A 44 0.91 -20.68 11.30
N LYS A 45 1.62 -21.42 12.16
CA LYS A 45 3.08 -21.38 12.26
C LYS A 45 3.80 -21.56 10.94
N ASP A 46 3.45 -22.60 10.19
CA ASP A 46 4.14 -22.96 8.94
C ASP A 46 4.00 -21.85 7.86
N GLU A 47 2.86 -21.18 7.84
CA GLU A 47 2.65 -20.04 6.94
C GLU A 47 3.34 -18.78 7.43
N MET A 48 3.33 -18.53 8.74
CA MET A 48 3.95 -17.36 9.36
C MET A 48 5.47 -17.38 9.28
N GLU A 49 6.10 -18.57 9.36
CA GLU A 49 7.56 -18.70 9.28
C GLU A 49 8.07 -18.95 7.85
N ARG A 50 7.18 -19.17 6.88
CA ARG A 50 7.57 -19.43 5.50
C ARG A 50 8.41 -18.31 4.92
N GLY A 51 9.53 -18.66 4.28
CA GLY A 51 10.46 -17.73 3.64
C GLY A 51 11.38 -16.99 4.60
N ALA A 52 11.16 -17.07 5.91
CA ALA A 52 11.99 -16.38 6.87
C ALA A 52 13.34 -17.08 7.10
N VAL A 53 14.40 -16.27 7.16
CA VAL A 53 15.74 -16.74 7.51
C VAL A 53 16.30 -15.83 8.60
N THR A 54 16.69 -16.45 9.74
CA THR A 54 17.32 -15.73 10.86
C THR A 54 18.82 -16.01 10.89
N SER A 55 19.62 -15.02 11.26
CA SER A 55 21.07 -15.16 11.35
C SER A 55 21.53 -16.04 12.51
N TRP A 56 20.68 -16.22 13.50
CA TRP A 56 21.02 -16.99 14.70
C TRP A 56 19.91 -17.97 15.08
N ALA A 57 20.19 -19.25 14.95
CA ALA A 57 19.24 -20.34 15.18
C ALA A 57 18.63 -20.35 16.60
N ALA A 58 19.33 -19.84 17.62
CA ALA A 58 18.83 -19.75 18.98
C ALA A 58 17.74 -18.67 19.17
N ARG A 59 17.57 -17.74 18.19
CA ARG A 59 16.52 -16.72 18.15
C ARG A 59 15.73 -16.86 16.85
N GLY A 60 14.74 -17.76 16.87
CA GLY A 60 13.84 -17.97 15.74
C GLY A 60 12.93 -16.76 15.49
N VAL A 61 12.18 -16.85 14.39
CA VAL A 61 11.31 -15.76 13.88
C VAL A 61 10.38 -15.22 14.95
N LEU A 62 9.66 -16.09 15.69
CA LEU A 62 8.74 -15.67 16.76
C LEU A 62 9.44 -14.84 17.83
N ALA A 63 10.66 -15.24 18.25
CA ALA A 63 11.40 -14.50 19.26
C ALA A 63 11.78 -13.09 18.77
N LEU A 64 12.21 -12.97 17.52
CA LEU A 64 12.53 -11.68 16.91
C LEU A 64 11.29 -10.80 16.75
N MET A 65 10.17 -11.38 16.33
CA MET A 65 8.90 -10.64 16.20
C MET A 65 8.32 -10.19 17.55
N LYS A 66 8.49 -10.99 18.61
CA LYS A 66 8.16 -10.54 19.97
C LYS A 66 9.00 -9.35 20.43
N ILE A 67 10.30 -9.36 20.15
CA ILE A 67 11.18 -8.22 20.42
C ILE A 67 10.71 -6.99 19.66
N ARG A 68 10.45 -7.15 18.36
CA ARG A 68 9.98 -6.07 17.48
C ARG A 68 8.66 -5.46 17.97
N ALA A 69 7.70 -6.29 18.38
CA ALA A 69 6.43 -5.84 18.93
C ALA A 69 6.58 -5.13 20.30
N ARG A 70 7.49 -5.63 21.15
CA ARG A 70 7.72 -5.08 22.50
C ARG A 70 8.51 -3.78 22.48
N ASP A 71 9.65 -3.75 21.76
CA ASP A 71 10.63 -2.68 21.82
C ASP A 71 10.38 -1.61 20.75
N GLY A 72 9.50 -1.91 19.81
CA GLY A 72 9.15 -1.05 18.68
C GLY A 72 10.08 -1.24 17.49
N TYR A 73 9.57 -0.89 16.31
CA TYR A 73 10.23 -1.12 15.02
C TYR A 73 11.55 -0.36 14.91
N ALA A 74 11.58 0.93 15.31
CA ALA A 74 12.78 1.76 15.21
C ALA A 74 13.94 1.19 16.05
N THR A 75 13.64 0.69 17.24
CA THR A 75 14.63 0.03 18.11
C THR A 75 15.09 -1.28 17.51
N PHE A 76 14.14 -2.09 17.00
CA PHE A 76 14.47 -3.36 16.35
C PHE A 76 15.37 -3.15 15.15
N ASP A 77 15.05 -2.19 14.29
CA ASP A 77 15.83 -1.89 13.09
C ASP A 77 17.23 -1.39 13.43
N SER A 78 17.34 -0.50 14.43
CA SER A 78 18.65 -0.02 14.88
C SER A 78 19.51 -1.10 15.52
N GLU A 79 18.95 -1.82 16.48
CA GLU A 79 19.74 -2.70 17.37
C GLU A 79 19.88 -4.13 16.86
N TYR A 80 18.87 -4.64 16.12
CA TYR A 80 18.82 -6.01 15.65
C TYR A 80 19.05 -6.16 14.15
N GLN A 81 18.63 -5.17 13.37
CA GLN A 81 18.91 -5.17 11.93
C GLN A 81 20.16 -4.37 11.55
N ASN A 82 20.77 -3.68 12.52
CA ASN A 82 21.89 -2.76 12.27
C ASN A 82 21.59 -1.76 11.15
N ASP A 83 20.34 -1.32 11.06
CA ASP A 83 19.85 -0.39 10.04
C ASP A 83 19.11 0.78 10.70
N PRO A 84 19.85 1.66 11.42
CA PRO A 84 19.27 2.83 12.05
C PRO A 84 18.71 3.76 10.98
N VAL A 85 17.42 4.08 11.09
CA VAL A 85 16.80 5.10 10.24
C VAL A 85 17.30 6.45 10.69
N SER A 86 18.26 7.03 9.97
CA SER A 86 18.67 8.42 10.22
C SER A 86 17.56 9.36 9.77
N GLY A 87 17.09 10.21 10.70
CA GLY A 87 15.93 11.09 10.46
C GLY A 87 16.12 12.12 9.33
N GLU A 88 17.34 12.34 8.85
CA GLU A 88 17.65 13.21 7.72
C GLU A 88 17.48 12.50 6.37
N ASP A 89 17.69 11.20 6.33
CA ASP A 89 17.58 10.37 5.11
C ASP A 89 16.21 9.71 4.93
N ALA A 90 15.26 9.88 5.86
CA ALA A 90 13.95 9.24 5.84
C ALA A 90 12.82 10.29 5.71
N PRO A 91 12.47 10.71 4.49
CA PRO A 91 11.55 11.84 4.25
C PRO A 91 10.15 11.62 4.85
N PHE A 92 9.73 10.36 5.00
CA PHE A 92 8.40 10.02 5.51
C PHE A 92 8.33 9.81 7.02
N ALA A 93 9.45 9.59 7.73
CA ALA A 93 9.43 9.22 9.14
C ALA A 93 8.66 10.21 10.04
N LYS A 94 8.72 11.51 9.72
CA LYS A 94 8.01 12.59 10.42
C LYS A 94 6.75 13.07 9.71
N SER A 95 6.52 12.63 8.48
CA SER A 95 5.44 13.11 7.61
C SER A 95 4.20 12.24 7.69
N MET A 96 4.32 10.98 8.10
CA MET A 96 3.18 10.06 8.22
C MET A 96 2.20 10.56 9.27
N LYS A 97 0.92 10.55 8.92
CA LYS A 97 -0.22 10.85 9.79
C LYS A 97 -1.17 9.65 9.79
N PHE A 98 -1.84 9.45 10.91
CA PHE A 98 -2.71 8.30 11.12
C PHE A 98 -4.15 8.75 11.36
N TRP A 99 -5.08 7.91 10.96
CA TRP A 99 -6.49 8.07 11.27
C TRP A 99 -6.93 7.04 12.30
N ASN A 100 -7.86 7.45 13.17
CA ASN A 100 -8.50 6.57 14.15
C ASN A 100 -9.95 6.29 13.76
N ASP A 101 -10.65 7.30 13.25
CA ASP A 101 -12.04 7.21 12.84
C ASP A 101 -12.18 7.54 11.36
N LEU A 102 -13.07 6.82 10.67
CA LEU A 102 -13.35 7.02 9.25
C LEU A 102 -14.61 7.87 9.07
N PRO A 103 -14.57 8.93 8.24
CA PRO A 103 -15.77 9.61 7.81
C PRO A 103 -16.74 8.70 7.08
N SER A 104 -18.04 9.01 7.13
CA SER A 104 -19.08 8.21 6.47
C SER A 104 -19.23 8.51 4.97
N ASP A 105 -18.68 9.62 4.48
CA ASP A 105 -18.85 10.16 3.12
C ASP A 105 -17.67 9.83 2.18
N LEU A 106 -17.03 8.69 2.38
CA LEU A 106 -15.87 8.27 1.61
C LEU A 106 -16.24 7.67 0.26
N VAL A 107 -15.50 8.06 -0.78
CA VAL A 107 -15.50 7.38 -2.08
C VAL A 107 -14.28 6.49 -2.17
N TYR A 108 -14.51 5.18 -2.27
CA TYR A 108 -13.41 4.21 -2.26
C TYR A 108 -12.79 4.02 -3.64
N PHE A 109 -11.48 3.89 -3.65
CA PHE A 109 -10.64 3.54 -4.80
C PHE A 109 -9.68 2.44 -4.43
N GLY A 110 -9.30 1.62 -5.40
CA GLY A 110 -8.28 0.59 -5.24
C GLY A 110 -7.06 0.87 -6.11
N ALA A 111 -5.89 0.46 -5.66
CA ALA A 111 -4.67 0.40 -6.44
C ALA A 111 -4.07 -1.00 -6.35
N LEU A 112 -3.57 -1.50 -7.48
CA LEU A 112 -2.93 -2.79 -7.61
C LEU A 112 -1.60 -2.63 -8.33
N ASP A 113 -0.50 -2.89 -7.61
CA ASP A 113 0.80 -3.22 -8.19
C ASP A 113 0.97 -4.75 -8.14
N PRO A 114 0.82 -5.46 -9.28
CA PRO A 114 0.80 -6.91 -9.27
C PRO A 114 2.17 -7.56 -9.11
N SER A 115 3.27 -6.82 -9.31
CA SER A 115 4.65 -7.30 -9.19
C SER A 115 4.84 -8.75 -9.70
N LEU A 116 4.61 -8.95 -10.99
CA LEU A 116 4.69 -10.26 -11.65
C LEU A 116 6.14 -10.67 -11.96
N GLY A 117 7.09 -10.38 -11.07
CA GLY A 117 8.49 -10.72 -11.20
C GLY A 117 8.76 -12.21 -11.44
N LYS A 118 10.02 -12.53 -11.77
CA LYS A 118 10.51 -13.86 -12.17
C LYS A 118 9.96 -14.99 -11.28
N ALA A 119 9.60 -16.11 -11.90
CA ALA A 119 9.20 -17.32 -11.17
C ALA A 119 10.34 -17.79 -10.27
N GLY A 120 10.11 -17.94 -8.95
CA GLY A 120 11.10 -18.41 -8.00
C GLY A 120 10.97 -17.77 -6.60
N ALA A 121 11.91 -18.12 -5.72
CA ALA A 121 11.96 -17.63 -4.34
C ALA A 121 12.19 -16.10 -4.22
N SER A 122 12.65 -15.44 -5.29
CA SER A 122 12.93 -13.98 -5.35
C SER A 122 11.80 -13.16 -5.98
N ARG A 123 10.54 -13.62 -5.89
CA ARG A 123 9.40 -12.82 -6.39
C ARG A 123 9.17 -11.63 -5.47
N ASP A 124 9.07 -10.44 -6.05
CA ASP A 124 8.68 -9.24 -5.33
C ASP A 124 7.22 -9.34 -4.83
N PRO A 125 6.88 -8.71 -3.70
CA PRO A 125 5.52 -8.72 -3.21
C PRO A 125 4.59 -7.92 -4.13
N SER A 126 3.34 -8.38 -4.28
CA SER A 126 2.29 -7.56 -4.89
C SER A 126 1.66 -6.67 -3.84
N ALA A 127 1.32 -5.43 -4.20
CA ALA A 127 0.64 -4.49 -3.32
C ALA A 127 -0.81 -4.26 -3.79
N ILE A 128 -1.77 -4.46 -2.89
CA ILE A 128 -3.18 -4.07 -3.06
C ILE A 128 -3.48 -3.05 -1.98
N ILE A 129 -3.79 -1.82 -2.39
CA ILE A 129 -4.11 -0.73 -1.48
C ILE A 129 -5.53 -0.25 -1.77
N ILE A 130 -6.33 -0.02 -0.72
CA ILE A 130 -7.63 0.65 -0.84
C ILE A 130 -7.62 1.91 -0.01
N GLY A 131 -8.13 2.99 -0.57
CA GLY A 131 -8.33 4.25 0.13
C GLY A 131 -9.72 4.82 -0.09
N GLY A 132 -10.25 5.40 0.98
CA GLY A 132 -11.45 6.22 0.96
C GLY A 132 -11.07 7.69 0.79
N TYR A 133 -11.54 8.32 -0.27
CA TYR A 133 -11.29 9.73 -0.54
C TYR A 133 -12.49 10.57 -0.09
N GLN A 134 -12.24 11.53 0.79
CA GLN A 134 -13.24 12.49 1.25
C GLN A 134 -13.21 13.74 0.37
N ARG A 135 -14.28 13.97 -0.38
CA ARG A 135 -14.32 15.08 -1.38
C ARG A 135 -14.24 16.46 -0.77
N GLU A 136 -14.89 16.66 0.36
CA GLU A 136 -14.96 17.98 1.02
C GLU A 136 -13.60 18.44 1.53
N THR A 137 -12.81 17.53 2.09
CA THR A 137 -11.52 17.86 2.71
C THR A 137 -10.32 17.56 1.81
N GLY A 138 -10.52 16.83 0.71
CA GLY A 138 -9.46 16.36 -0.17
C GLY A 138 -8.54 15.30 0.48
N LYS A 139 -8.97 14.67 1.58
CA LYS A 139 -8.17 13.68 2.30
C LYS A 139 -8.38 12.28 1.76
N LEU A 140 -7.30 11.52 1.70
CA LEU A 140 -7.28 10.09 1.42
C LEU A 140 -6.99 9.31 2.70
N TYR A 141 -7.88 8.42 3.07
CA TYR A 141 -7.74 7.49 4.19
C TYR A 141 -7.38 6.11 3.63
N VAL A 142 -6.16 5.65 3.83
CA VAL A 142 -5.76 4.29 3.43
C VAL A 142 -6.41 3.32 4.39
N VAL A 143 -7.37 2.53 3.91
CA VAL A 143 -8.18 1.60 4.74
C VAL A 143 -7.72 0.17 4.65
N GLU A 144 -7.09 -0.24 3.54
CA GLU A 144 -6.50 -1.56 3.33
C GLU A 144 -5.12 -1.43 2.70
N ALA A 145 -4.17 -2.22 3.21
CA ALA A 145 -2.83 -2.35 2.65
C ALA A 145 -2.39 -3.81 2.72
N GLN A 146 -2.53 -4.52 1.61
CA GLN A 146 -2.15 -5.92 1.51
C GLN A 146 -0.90 -6.07 0.64
N ILE A 147 0.25 -6.12 1.28
CA ILE A 147 1.56 -6.25 0.63
C ILE A 147 2.09 -7.64 0.95
N LYS A 148 2.08 -8.55 -0.03
CA LYS A 148 2.52 -9.94 0.16
C LYS A 148 2.84 -10.62 -1.15
N LYS A 149 3.69 -11.65 -1.11
CA LYS A 149 3.98 -12.49 -2.26
C LYS A 149 2.77 -13.37 -2.59
N ARG A 150 2.24 -13.27 -3.81
CA ARG A 150 1.04 -13.99 -4.28
C ARG A 150 1.21 -14.51 -5.69
N LEU A 151 0.48 -15.59 -5.99
CA LEU A 151 0.28 -16.02 -7.37
C LEU A 151 -0.76 -15.10 -8.05
N PRO A 152 -0.70 -14.91 -9.38
CA PRO A 152 -1.63 -14.06 -10.13
C PRO A 152 -3.11 -14.36 -9.86
N ASP A 153 -3.47 -15.64 -9.76
CA ASP A 153 -4.84 -16.05 -9.45
C ASP A 153 -5.32 -15.55 -8.08
N LEU A 154 -4.44 -15.61 -7.07
CA LEU A 154 -4.76 -15.13 -5.72
C LEU A 154 -4.86 -13.59 -5.68
N ILE A 155 -4.10 -12.87 -6.52
CA ILE A 155 -4.25 -11.43 -6.67
C ILE A 155 -5.65 -11.09 -7.18
N ILE A 156 -6.12 -11.78 -8.23
CA ILE A 156 -7.46 -11.59 -8.79
C ILE A 156 -8.55 -11.87 -7.75
N GLU A 157 -8.43 -12.98 -7.02
CA GLU A 157 -9.39 -13.33 -5.96
C GLU A 157 -9.46 -12.28 -4.85
N ASP A 158 -8.30 -11.82 -4.37
CA ASP A 158 -8.23 -10.79 -3.34
C ASP A 158 -8.85 -9.47 -3.82
N VAL A 159 -8.58 -9.03 -5.06
CA VAL A 159 -9.18 -7.81 -5.63
C VAL A 159 -10.70 -7.93 -5.73
N ILE A 160 -11.23 -9.07 -6.23
CA ILE A 160 -12.69 -9.29 -6.33
C ILE A 160 -13.34 -9.26 -4.95
N ARG A 161 -12.73 -9.93 -3.97
CA ARG A 161 -13.20 -9.96 -2.58
C ARG A 161 -13.25 -8.54 -1.97
N LEU A 162 -12.17 -7.78 -2.13
CA LEU A 162 -12.08 -6.42 -1.63
C LEU A 162 -13.02 -5.46 -2.37
N HIS A 163 -13.18 -5.62 -3.68
CA HIS A 163 -14.15 -4.83 -4.43
C HIS A 163 -15.59 -5.09 -3.97
N ARG A 164 -15.94 -6.34 -3.62
CA ARG A 164 -17.24 -6.67 -3.03
C ARG A 164 -17.47 -5.95 -1.71
N GLN A 165 -16.43 -5.84 -0.89
CA GLN A 165 -16.48 -5.21 0.44
C GLN A 165 -16.58 -3.68 0.34
N TYR A 166 -15.69 -3.05 -0.41
CA TYR A 166 -15.54 -1.59 -0.44
C TYR A 166 -16.28 -0.91 -1.59
N ARG A 167 -16.72 -1.64 -2.61
CA ARG A 167 -17.42 -1.08 -3.78
C ARG A 167 -16.63 0.07 -4.44
N CYS A 168 -15.34 -0.15 -4.66
CA CYS A 168 -14.43 0.86 -5.20
C CYS A 168 -14.96 1.45 -6.52
N LYS A 169 -14.96 2.77 -6.65
CA LYS A 169 -15.37 3.49 -7.86
C LYS A 169 -14.49 3.15 -9.06
N LEU A 170 -13.18 3.01 -8.82
CA LEU A 170 -12.17 2.60 -9.80
C LEU A 170 -11.07 1.80 -9.12
N TRP A 171 -10.46 0.92 -9.89
CA TRP A 171 -9.21 0.25 -9.55
C TRP A 171 -8.12 0.68 -10.53
N PHE A 172 -7.05 1.24 -10.00
CA PHE A 172 -5.85 1.60 -10.76
C PHE A 172 -4.91 0.39 -10.74
N VAL A 173 -4.63 -0.16 -11.91
CA VAL A 173 -3.79 -1.35 -12.04
C VAL A 173 -2.54 -0.97 -12.80
N GLU A 174 -1.36 -1.09 -12.18
CA GLU A 174 -0.12 -0.90 -12.89
C GLU A 174 0.03 -1.94 -13.99
N THR A 175 0.33 -1.45 -15.21
CA THR A 175 0.46 -2.32 -16.39
C THR A 175 1.78 -2.05 -17.08
N VAL A 176 2.78 -2.87 -16.74
CA VAL A 176 4.08 -2.90 -17.41
C VAL A 176 4.22 -4.28 -18.07
N GLN A 177 4.44 -4.32 -19.37
CA GLN A 177 4.63 -5.55 -20.16
C GLN A 177 3.53 -6.61 -19.98
N PHE A 178 3.75 -7.67 -19.19
CA PHE A 178 2.82 -8.80 -19.01
C PHE A 178 1.64 -8.53 -18.06
N GLN A 179 1.61 -7.39 -17.38
CA GLN A 179 0.56 -7.08 -16.39
C GLN A 179 -0.78 -6.70 -17.03
N GLU A 180 -0.79 -6.33 -18.30
CA GLU A 180 -2.03 -6.06 -19.06
C GLU A 180 -2.93 -7.30 -19.11
N PHE A 181 -2.34 -8.49 -19.26
CA PHE A 181 -3.08 -9.76 -19.20
C PHE A 181 -3.77 -9.98 -17.85
N LEU A 182 -3.11 -9.66 -16.74
CA LEU A 182 -3.71 -9.80 -15.41
C LEU A 182 -4.94 -8.90 -15.24
N LYS A 183 -4.86 -7.65 -15.72
CA LYS A 183 -5.98 -6.70 -15.68
C LYS A 183 -7.16 -7.24 -16.50
N ASP A 184 -6.91 -7.73 -17.70
CA ASP A 184 -7.97 -8.25 -18.57
C ASP A 184 -8.63 -9.50 -17.98
N GLU A 185 -7.83 -10.39 -17.38
CA GLU A 185 -8.35 -11.58 -16.71
C GLU A 185 -9.15 -11.21 -15.43
N LEU A 186 -8.71 -10.19 -14.68
CA LEU A 186 -9.46 -9.65 -13.55
C LEU A 186 -10.83 -9.13 -13.98
N VAL A 187 -10.89 -8.31 -15.03
CA VAL A 187 -12.15 -7.75 -15.55
C VAL A 187 -13.09 -8.88 -16.01
N LYS A 188 -12.56 -9.85 -16.78
CA LYS A 188 -13.33 -11.00 -17.28
C LYS A 188 -13.88 -11.87 -16.14
N ARG A 189 -13.05 -12.28 -15.19
CA ARG A 189 -13.46 -13.16 -14.08
C ARG A 189 -14.42 -12.46 -13.13
N SER A 190 -14.22 -11.18 -12.84
CA SER A 190 -15.11 -10.41 -11.99
C SER A 190 -16.49 -10.21 -12.61
N ALA A 191 -16.56 -9.93 -13.91
CA ALA A 191 -17.81 -9.82 -14.65
C ALA A 191 -18.58 -11.15 -14.68
N ALA A 192 -17.89 -12.27 -14.92
CA ALA A 192 -18.48 -13.60 -14.91
C ALA A 192 -19.11 -13.99 -13.55
N ARG A 193 -18.64 -13.37 -12.45
CA ARG A 193 -19.18 -13.55 -11.09
C ARG A 193 -20.26 -12.53 -10.71
N GLY A 194 -20.68 -11.68 -11.63
CA GLY A 194 -21.64 -10.60 -11.37
C GLY A 194 -21.12 -9.48 -10.45
N ILE A 195 -19.79 -9.35 -10.32
CA ILE A 195 -19.12 -8.34 -9.50
C ILE A 195 -18.08 -7.64 -10.40
N PRO A 196 -18.50 -6.86 -11.41
CA PRO A 196 -17.57 -6.26 -12.35
C PRO A 196 -16.64 -5.27 -11.64
N VAL A 197 -15.35 -5.53 -11.69
CA VAL A 197 -14.30 -4.65 -11.15
C VAL A 197 -13.96 -3.59 -12.21
N PRO A 198 -14.18 -2.29 -11.93
CA PRO A 198 -13.87 -1.21 -12.86
C PRO A 198 -12.36 -0.92 -12.84
N ALA A 199 -11.58 -1.75 -13.55
CA ALA A 199 -10.12 -1.66 -13.60
C ALA A 199 -9.65 -0.73 -14.72
N ARG A 200 -8.77 0.22 -14.38
CA ARG A 200 -8.08 1.13 -15.30
C ARG A 200 -6.58 0.84 -15.28
N ALA A 201 -5.99 0.62 -16.45
CA ALA A 201 -4.55 0.49 -16.62
C ALA A 201 -3.85 1.82 -16.31
N VAL A 202 -2.77 1.75 -15.55
CA VAL A 202 -1.85 2.86 -15.27
C VAL A 202 -0.46 2.45 -15.75
N LYS A 203 0.11 3.24 -16.65
CA LYS A 203 1.50 3.05 -17.11
C LYS A 203 2.36 4.12 -16.44
N PRO A 204 3.34 3.74 -15.61
CA PRO A 204 4.23 4.72 -15.01
C PRO A 204 5.07 5.41 -16.09
N VAL A 205 5.15 6.73 -16.00
CA VAL A 205 5.90 7.58 -16.97
C VAL A 205 7.17 8.15 -16.36
N SER A 206 7.25 8.20 -15.02
CA SER A 206 8.37 8.77 -14.28
C SER A 206 9.06 7.73 -13.41
N ASP A 207 10.25 8.07 -12.96
CA ASP A 207 11.01 7.25 -12.02
C ASP A 207 10.22 6.93 -10.75
N LYS A 208 10.32 5.71 -10.25
CA LYS A 208 9.57 5.21 -9.10
C LYS A 208 9.89 6.00 -7.84
N LEU A 209 11.17 6.29 -7.57
CA LEU A 209 11.57 7.03 -6.39
C LEU A 209 10.99 8.44 -6.39
N LEU A 210 11.05 9.13 -7.53
CA LEU A 210 10.48 10.47 -7.67
C LEU A 210 8.96 10.48 -7.45
N ARG A 211 8.25 9.46 -7.98
CA ARG A 211 6.80 9.34 -7.75
C ARG A 211 6.48 9.23 -6.26
N ILE A 212 7.17 8.34 -5.55
CA ILE A 212 6.96 8.12 -4.13
C ILE A 212 7.29 9.39 -3.33
N GLU A 213 8.40 10.07 -3.62
CA GLU A 213 8.79 11.31 -2.95
C GLU A 213 7.71 12.39 -3.01
N THR A 214 6.92 12.46 -4.10
CA THR A 214 5.83 13.44 -4.22
C THR A 214 4.74 13.26 -3.17
N LEU A 215 4.64 12.11 -2.51
CA LEU A 215 3.68 11.87 -1.43
C LEU A 215 4.04 12.59 -0.13
N GLN A 216 5.32 12.89 0.08
CA GLN A 216 5.82 13.44 1.34
C GLN A 216 5.08 14.72 1.78
N PRO A 217 4.93 15.76 0.94
CA PRO A 217 4.22 16.96 1.34
C PRO A 217 2.73 16.69 1.61
N HIS A 218 2.09 15.78 0.88
CA HIS A 218 0.70 15.43 1.11
C HIS A 218 0.50 14.70 2.44
N MET A 219 1.40 13.80 2.80
CA MET A 219 1.39 13.14 4.12
C MET A 219 1.69 14.14 5.26
N ALA A 220 2.69 15.00 5.09
CA ALA A 220 3.04 16.01 6.08
C ALA A 220 1.86 16.95 6.39
N ASN A 221 1.10 17.33 5.37
CA ASN A 221 -0.09 18.17 5.48
C ASN A 221 -1.35 17.42 5.91
N GLY A 222 -1.26 16.10 6.15
CA GLY A 222 -2.41 15.31 6.59
C GLY A 222 -3.48 15.09 5.52
N LEU A 223 -3.10 15.17 4.24
CA LEU A 223 -3.98 14.84 3.12
C LEU A 223 -3.99 13.34 2.82
N ILE A 224 -2.95 12.61 3.19
CA ILE A 224 -2.88 11.15 3.12
C ILE A 224 -2.68 10.62 4.53
N LEU A 225 -3.61 9.79 4.98
CA LEU A 225 -3.66 9.23 6.33
C LEU A 225 -3.60 7.71 6.26
N LEU A 226 -2.70 7.12 7.03
CA LEU A 226 -2.54 5.68 7.16
C LEU A 226 -3.30 5.16 8.39
N ASN A 227 -3.42 3.84 8.53
CA ASN A 227 -3.86 3.22 9.79
C ASN A 227 -2.66 2.57 10.48
N GLU A 228 -2.58 2.70 11.80
CA GLU A 228 -1.46 2.16 12.58
C GLU A 228 -1.32 0.64 12.47
N SER A 229 -2.37 -0.09 12.11
CA SER A 229 -2.31 -1.54 11.85
C SER A 229 -1.57 -1.92 10.56
N GLN A 230 -1.35 -0.98 9.63
CA GLN A 230 -0.74 -1.23 8.31
C GLN A 230 0.80 -1.25 8.39
N GLN A 231 1.34 -2.10 9.23
CA GLN A 231 2.74 -2.05 9.61
C GLN A 231 3.71 -2.27 8.45
N THR A 232 3.42 -3.20 7.53
CA THR A 232 4.27 -3.43 6.35
C THR A 232 4.38 -2.16 5.48
N LEU A 233 3.26 -1.48 5.22
CA LEU A 233 3.25 -0.23 4.47
C LEU A 233 4.01 0.89 5.21
N ILE A 234 3.77 1.03 6.51
CA ILE A 234 4.44 2.01 7.37
C ILE A 234 5.96 1.81 7.35
N GLN A 235 6.43 0.56 7.41
CA GLN A 235 7.85 0.24 7.34
C GLN A 235 8.46 0.61 5.99
N GLN A 236 7.79 0.30 4.89
CA GLN A 236 8.26 0.69 3.56
C GLN A 236 8.40 2.21 3.42
N PHE A 237 7.44 2.99 3.93
CA PHE A 237 7.58 4.45 3.99
C PHE A 237 8.69 4.91 4.92
N ARG A 238 8.83 4.30 6.09
CA ARG A 238 9.83 4.69 7.09
C ARG A 238 11.25 4.53 6.60
N HIS A 239 11.51 3.44 5.85
CA HIS A 239 12.83 3.11 5.31
C HIS A 239 13.08 3.65 3.90
N PHE A 240 12.08 4.27 3.27
CA PHE A 240 12.25 4.86 1.94
C PHE A 240 13.35 5.95 1.95
N PRO A 241 14.25 6.03 0.97
CA PRO A 241 14.35 5.21 -0.25
C PRO A 241 15.18 3.91 -0.10
N LYS A 242 15.63 3.57 1.09
CA LYS A 242 16.51 2.41 1.38
C LYS A 242 15.74 1.16 1.80
N ALA A 243 14.41 1.14 1.65
CA ALA A 243 13.59 -0.03 1.94
C ALA A 243 13.94 -1.20 0.99
N ASP A 244 13.88 -2.44 1.49
CA ASP A 244 14.06 -3.63 0.66
C ASP A 244 12.97 -3.75 -0.42
N HIS A 245 11.78 -3.20 -0.14
CA HIS A 245 10.63 -3.13 -1.06
C HIS A 245 9.93 -1.77 -0.91
N ASP A 246 9.42 -1.24 -2.01
CA ASP A 246 8.72 0.05 -2.09
C ASP A 246 7.40 -0.03 -2.88
N ASP A 247 6.88 -1.27 -3.07
CA ASP A 247 5.67 -1.52 -3.87
C ASP A 247 4.41 -0.93 -3.21
N GLY A 248 4.36 -0.92 -1.86
CA GLY A 248 3.28 -0.28 -1.12
C GLY A 248 3.24 1.23 -1.31
N PRO A 249 4.31 1.98 -1.06
CA PRO A 249 4.43 3.40 -1.35
C PRO A 249 4.07 3.78 -2.79
N ASP A 250 4.53 3.02 -3.78
CA ASP A 250 4.20 3.27 -5.18
C ASP A 250 2.71 3.03 -5.48
N ALA A 251 2.13 1.97 -4.92
CA ALA A 251 0.68 1.75 -5.02
C ALA A 251 -0.13 2.86 -4.33
N VAL A 252 0.34 3.41 -3.20
CA VAL A 252 -0.28 4.59 -2.56
C VAL A 252 -0.18 5.82 -3.47
N HIS A 253 0.95 6.04 -4.15
CA HIS A 253 1.07 7.13 -5.13
C HIS A 253 0.05 6.99 -6.26
N MET A 254 -0.06 5.79 -6.83
CA MET A 254 -1.03 5.51 -7.90
C MET A 254 -2.47 5.73 -7.42
N LEU A 255 -2.78 5.30 -6.19
CA LEU A 255 -4.08 5.49 -5.55
C LEU A 255 -4.40 6.97 -5.33
N TRP A 256 -3.47 7.74 -4.76
CA TRP A 256 -3.61 9.17 -4.50
C TRP A 256 -3.85 9.95 -5.78
N SER A 257 -2.97 9.79 -6.77
CA SER A 257 -3.06 10.49 -8.04
C SER A 257 -4.37 10.17 -8.77
N GLY A 258 -4.76 8.89 -8.74
CA GLY A 258 -6.00 8.43 -9.35
C GLY A 258 -7.25 8.95 -8.62
N ALA A 259 -7.28 8.95 -7.29
CA ALA A 259 -8.40 9.44 -6.50
C ALA A 259 -8.61 10.95 -6.69
N VAL A 260 -7.54 11.73 -6.62
CA VAL A 260 -7.57 13.18 -6.87
C VAL A 260 -8.12 13.47 -8.25
N ALA A 261 -7.58 12.83 -9.30
CA ALA A 261 -8.02 13.06 -10.69
C ALA A 261 -9.48 12.68 -10.96
N ASN A 262 -10.07 11.77 -10.16
CA ASN A 262 -11.45 11.28 -10.38
C ASN A 262 -12.47 11.82 -9.35
N CYS A 263 -12.03 12.68 -8.42
CA CYS A 263 -12.88 13.29 -7.40
C CYS A 263 -12.87 14.81 -7.40
N VAL A 264 -12.14 15.47 -8.30
CA VAL A 264 -12.22 16.93 -8.48
C VAL A 264 -13.69 17.29 -8.79
N PRO A 265 -14.30 18.24 -8.11
CA PRO A 265 -15.62 18.74 -8.45
C PRO A 265 -15.58 19.22 -9.91
N ILE A 266 -16.51 18.75 -10.73
CA ILE A 266 -16.75 19.39 -12.03
C ILE A 266 -17.44 20.71 -11.68
N GLU A 267 -16.73 21.81 -11.75
CA GLU A 267 -17.37 23.13 -11.76
C GLU A 267 -18.17 23.22 -13.06
N TRP A 268 -19.46 22.98 -12.95
CA TRP A 268 -20.38 23.34 -13.99
C TRP A 268 -20.42 24.87 -14.05
N GLN A 269 -19.70 25.45 -15.00
CA GLN A 269 -20.02 26.79 -15.44
C GLN A 269 -21.34 26.68 -16.21
N SER A 270 -22.43 27.11 -15.59
CA SER A 270 -23.66 27.34 -16.35
C SER A 270 -23.30 28.24 -17.52
N PRO A 271 -23.70 27.91 -18.76
CA PRO A 271 -23.59 28.86 -19.84
C PRO A 271 -24.25 30.14 -19.33
N THR A 272 -23.53 31.26 -19.29
CA THR A 272 -24.12 32.53 -18.94
C THR A 272 -25.17 32.83 -20.01
N ASP A 273 -26.34 33.33 -19.61
CA ASP A 273 -27.46 33.63 -20.51
C ASP A 273 -27.06 34.50 -21.73
N ASN A 274 -25.89 35.14 -21.67
CA ASN A 274 -25.30 35.90 -22.78
C ASN A 274 -24.81 35.03 -23.95
N ASP A 275 -24.38 33.79 -23.72
CA ASP A 275 -23.88 32.91 -24.80
C ASP A 275 -25.03 32.35 -25.66
N PHE A 276 -26.24 32.24 -25.10
CA PHE A 276 -27.45 31.83 -25.83
C PHE A 276 -28.05 32.94 -26.70
N ASP A 277 -27.99 34.19 -26.25
CA ASP A 277 -28.55 35.34 -26.99
C ASP A 277 -27.73 35.69 -28.24
N ASP A 278 -26.42 35.52 -28.20
CA ASP A 278 -25.56 35.83 -29.34
C ASP A 278 -25.62 34.75 -30.45
N GLU A 279 -25.81 33.48 -30.08
CA GLU A 279 -25.99 32.40 -31.07
C GLU A 279 -27.35 32.48 -31.79
N ILE A 280 -28.41 32.91 -31.10
CA ILE A 280 -29.73 33.09 -31.69
C ILE A 280 -29.75 34.32 -32.59
N LYS A 281 -29.16 35.46 -32.20
CA LYS A 281 -29.09 36.66 -33.03
C LYS A 281 -28.28 36.44 -34.32
N SER A 282 -27.23 35.61 -34.29
CA SER A 282 -26.42 35.32 -35.48
C SER A 282 -27.15 34.44 -36.51
N LYS A 283 -28.11 33.62 -36.10
CA LYS A 283 -28.86 32.69 -36.97
C LYS A 283 -30.08 33.35 -37.66
N TRP A 284 -30.56 34.52 -37.17
CA TRP A 284 -31.77 35.16 -37.68
C TRP A 284 -31.50 36.51 -38.37
N SER A 285 -30.23 36.85 -38.57
CA SER A 285 -29.83 38.09 -39.26
C SER A 285 -29.35 37.88 -40.71
N ARG A 286 -29.91 36.86 -41.40
CA ARG A 286 -29.71 36.65 -42.86
C ARG A 286 -31.04 36.58 -43.58
#